data_187c5b44aab2790492e7fda4ab7c7598
#
_entry.id   187c5b44aab2790492e7fda4ab7c7598
#
_cell.length_a   1.000
_cell.length_b   1.000
_cell.length_c   1.000
_cell.angle_alpha   90.00
_cell.angle_beta   90.00
_cell.angle_gamma   90.00
#
_symmetry.space_group_name_H-M   'P 1'
#
loop_
_entity.id
_entity.type
_entity.pdbx_description
1 polymer ?
#
loop_
_entity_poly.entity_id
_entity_poly.type
_entity_poly.pdbx_seq_one_letter_code
_entity_poly.pdbx_strand_id
1 'polypeptide(L)'
;MNVTVDFAASELKRYLNLITGTNGEIALFVRDESENTGDIFAEKCTVCVRSGKGSISANRPRALLIGVYEFLRRLGCRFTRPGKDGEVIPEMKLEDVSAEFEFIPENRHRGITIEGAVSFENISETIDWSVKNGFNSYFTQFMNSYEFFNRWYEHIGNPFLKPEKLEKSTVEEYIKKIVAELKKRDMIYHAVGHGWTPAALGINCNGWSDNDYTLPPEKKNLLAEIGGKREFYKGIPLNTHLCYSNPSARKLIAESVVNYALTHPECDVLHVWLADDYNNACECENCRKKRMADWYVMILNDIDALLTEKDCGTKIAFLVYLELYWAPLTERFNNPDRFILMFAPIFRSYTRAFDAKNPEKQQLPYEINKMKYPADASVYVAFLNEWKKIFNGDSFDFDYHLMWDINRDFGGEKLAEVLHRDIRNLPELGLNGFLSCQVQRAFYPNGLTFYAMGRTLAAPLSFEEIKDEYYSAAFGKYETFAKDFYSFIEQNVSFAYMKEEISFGEAMPGFIEAKEYLAKLLDDFPCTDNSTPLEKESMEILRFAAENIYRLLNVLLMKANGEPREVIEKANEERKEFFNKNEMRFQPYADGFFVNMITGGIIDCQKTGIYAATNKED
;
A
#
# COMPACT_ATOMS: atom_id res chain seq x y z
N MET A 1 -8.67 23.78 22.40
CA MET A 1 -7.78 23.91 21.23
C MET A 1 -7.80 22.58 20.48
N ASN A 2 -7.74 22.61 19.16
CA ASN A 2 -7.71 21.37 18.35
C ASN A 2 -6.26 20.92 18.17
N VAL A 3 -5.96 19.68 18.55
CA VAL A 3 -4.58 19.12 18.55
C VAL A 3 -3.91 19.22 17.18
N THR A 4 -4.66 19.04 16.10
CA THR A 4 -4.13 19.10 14.73
C THR A 4 -3.82 20.54 14.30
N VAL A 5 -4.65 21.50 14.70
CA VAL A 5 -4.40 22.93 14.45
C VAL A 5 -3.14 23.38 15.18
N ASP A 6 -2.98 22.98 16.45
CA ASP A 6 -1.79 23.29 17.25
C ASP A 6 -0.54 22.61 16.64
N PHE A 7 -0.66 21.39 16.14
CA PHE A 7 0.41 20.69 15.43
C PHE A 7 0.78 21.40 14.12
N ALA A 8 -0.21 21.80 13.30
CA ALA A 8 0.01 22.55 12.07
C ALA A 8 0.73 23.89 12.34
N ALA A 9 0.37 24.59 13.42
CA ALA A 9 1.04 25.83 13.83
C ALA A 9 2.49 25.59 14.25
N SER A 10 2.74 24.49 14.98
CA SER A 10 4.10 24.13 15.39
C SER A 10 4.99 23.76 14.19
N GLU A 11 4.44 23.03 13.22
CA GLU A 11 5.16 22.67 11.98
C GLU A 11 5.45 23.91 11.12
N LEU A 12 4.45 24.76 10.89
CA LEU A 12 4.67 26.01 10.16
C LEU A 12 5.78 26.84 10.79
N LYS A 13 5.72 27.03 12.10
CA LYS A 13 6.75 27.76 12.84
C LYS A 13 8.14 27.11 12.73
N ARG A 14 8.20 25.78 12.85
CA ARG A 14 9.47 25.02 12.75
C ARG A 14 10.12 25.22 11.38
N TYR A 15 9.34 25.03 10.30
CA TYR A 15 9.88 25.15 8.96
C TYR A 15 10.21 26.59 8.57
N LEU A 16 9.40 27.57 8.92
CA LEU A 16 9.72 28.98 8.67
C LEU A 16 11.01 29.39 9.36
N ASN A 17 11.22 28.92 10.59
CA ASN A 17 12.47 29.18 11.30
C ASN A 17 13.69 28.55 10.60
N LEU A 18 13.54 27.32 10.10
CA LEU A 18 14.60 26.63 9.33
C LEU A 18 14.89 27.35 8.01
N ILE A 19 13.85 27.83 7.33
CA ILE A 19 13.94 28.50 6.01
C ILE A 19 14.52 29.90 6.12
N THR A 20 14.10 30.69 7.15
CA THR A 20 14.34 32.15 7.19
C THR A 20 15.08 32.64 8.45
N GLY A 21 15.28 31.76 9.42
CA GLY A 21 15.77 32.14 10.75
C GLY A 21 14.74 32.85 11.65
N THR A 22 13.49 33.02 11.17
CA THR A 22 12.40 33.71 11.88
C THR A 22 11.05 33.01 11.70
N ASN A 23 9.99 33.43 12.44
CA ASN A 23 8.72 32.72 12.42
C ASN A 23 7.65 33.29 11.47
N GLY A 24 7.81 34.52 10.97
CA GLY A 24 6.77 35.20 10.22
C GLY A 24 5.50 35.55 11.06
N GLU A 25 4.49 36.13 10.42
CA GLU A 25 3.19 36.49 11.01
C GLU A 25 2.05 35.85 10.17
N ILE A 26 1.96 34.52 10.20
CA ILE A 26 0.95 33.76 9.41
C ILE A 26 -0.07 33.14 10.36
N ALA A 27 -1.33 33.56 10.23
CA ALA A 27 -2.44 33.03 11.02
C ALA A 27 -2.96 31.71 10.42
N LEU A 28 -3.26 30.75 11.29
CA LEU A 28 -3.90 29.47 10.91
C LEU A 28 -5.28 29.38 11.52
N PHE A 29 -6.30 29.03 10.72
CA PHE A 29 -7.65 28.80 11.23
C PHE A 29 -8.45 27.82 10.37
N VAL A 30 -9.29 27.05 11.03
CA VAL A 30 -10.34 26.26 10.39
C VAL A 30 -11.58 27.16 10.25
N ARG A 31 -12.16 27.20 9.06
CA ARG A 31 -13.38 27.98 8.77
C ARG A 31 -14.56 27.37 9.52
N ASP A 32 -15.61 28.17 9.73
CA ASP A 32 -16.76 27.76 10.50
C ASP A 32 -17.46 26.53 9.90
N GLU A 33 -18.00 25.65 10.76
CA GLU A 33 -18.60 24.35 10.42
C GLU A 33 -19.77 24.43 9.42
N SER A 34 -20.31 25.62 9.15
CA SER A 34 -21.38 25.84 8.15
C SER A 34 -20.97 25.40 6.71
N GLU A 35 -19.67 25.33 6.41
CA GLU A 35 -19.14 24.81 5.14
C GLU A 35 -18.82 23.29 5.22
N ASN A 36 -18.96 22.68 6.39
CA ASN A 36 -18.64 21.28 6.61
C ASN A 36 -19.87 20.42 6.28
N THR A 37 -19.86 19.81 5.12
CA THR A 37 -20.97 19.00 4.58
C THR A 37 -21.24 17.70 5.35
N GLY A 38 -20.59 17.46 6.51
CA GLY A 38 -20.59 16.16 7.20
C GLY A 38 -19.72 15.10 6.52
N ASP A 39 -19.18 15.40 5.36
CA ASP A 39 -18.30 14.51 4.62
C ASP A 39 -16.88 14.56 5.17
N ILE A 40 -16.46 13.47 5.86
CA ILE A 40 -15.14 13.38 6.50
C ILE A 40 -13.98 13.41 5.52
N PHE A 41 -14.21 13.20 4.24
CA PHE A 41 -13.17 13.17 3.18
C PHE A 41 -13.03 14.50 2.43
N ALA A 42 -14.00 15.42 2.54
CA ALA A 42 -13.93 16.69 1.83
C ALA A 42 -12.82 17.59 2.41
N GLU A 43 -11.89 18.03 1.56
CA GLU A 43 -10.72 18.82 1.95
C GLU A 43 -10.55 20.01 1.01
N LYS A 44 -10.41 21.20 1.59
CA LYS A 44 -10.12 22.43 0.88
C LYS A 44 -9.32 23.38 1.77
N CYS A 45 -8.21 23.92 1.26
CA CYS A 45 -7.51 24.99 1.94
C CYS A 45 -7.27 26.19 1.02
N THR A 46 -7.06 27.37 1.63
CA THR A 46 -6.73 28.62 0.96
C THR A 46 -5.52 29.23 1.66
N VAL A 47 -4.52 29.55 0.87
CA VAL A 47 -3.28 30.21 1.31
C VAL A 47 -3.22 31.61 0.75
N CYS A 48 -3.01 32.62 1.62
CA CYS A 48 -2.83 34.01 1.26
C CYS A 48 -1.70 34.59 2.12
N VAL A 49 -0.46 34.44 1.66
CA VAL A 49 0.74 34.87 2.37
C VAL A 49 1.58 35.76 1.47
N ARG A 50 2.02 36.93 1.97
CA ARG A 50 2.91 37.88 1.30
C ARG A 50 3.97 38.35 2.28
N SER A 51 5.23 38.24 1.90
CA SER A 51 6.40 38.67 2.70
C SER A 51 6.34 38.17 4.15
N GLY A 52 6.02 36.89 4.34
CA GLY A 52 5.94 36.25 5.65
C GLY A 52 4.73 36.62 6.50
N LYS A 53 3.73 37.33 5.94
CA LYS A 53 2.49 37.76 6.63
C LYS A 53 1.26 37.30 5.88
N GLY A 54 0.21 36.89 6.63
CA GLY A 54 -1.05 36.49 6.02
C GLY A 54 -1.74 35.37 6.75
N SER A 55 -2.39 34.48 5.98
CA SER A 55 -3.13 33.39 6.59
C SER A 55 -3.18 32.15 5.72
N ILE A 56 -3.34 30.99 6.39
CA ILE A 56 -3.73 29.70 5.79
C ILE A 56 -5.03 29.28 6.48
N SER A 57 -6.06 29.01 5.71
CA SER A 57 -7.36 28.60 6.21
C SER A 57 -7.89 27.36 5.49
N ALA A 58 -8.66 26.53 6.20
CA ALA A 58 -9.20 25.31 5.62
C ALA A 58 -10.59 24.97 6.19
N ASN A 59 -11.30 24.04 5.52
CA ASN A 59 -12.60 23.56 5.97
C ASN A 59 -12.52 22.56 7.13
N ARG A 60 -11.33 21.98 7.40
CA ARG A 60 -11.09 21.02 8.49
C ARG A 60 -9.63 21.02 8.94
N PRO A 61 -9.33 20.47 10.15
CA PRO A 61 -7.97 20.46 10.70
C PRO A 61 -6.95 19.76 9.81
N ARG A 62 -7.27 18.59 9.23
CA ARG A 62 -6.37 17.87 8.32
C ARG A 62 -6.06 18.67 7.06
N ALA A 63 -7.07 19.27 6.44
CA ALA A 63 -6.89 20.11 5.26
C ALA A 63 -6.02 21.34 5.57
N LEU A 64 -6.09 21.88 6.79
CA LEU A 64 -5.21 22.97 7.24
C LEU A 64 -3.75 22.48 7.34
N LEU A 65 -3.51 21.32 7.93
CA LEU A 65 -2.17 20.72 8.03
C LEU A 65 -1.57 20.43 6.65
N ILE A 66 -2.34 19.80 5.75
CA ILE A 66 -1.92 19.54 4.35
C ILE A 66 -1.66 20.88 3.65
N GLY A 67 -2.50 21.89 3.85
CA GLY A 67 -2.31 23.23 3.31
C GLY A 67 -1.01 23.90 3.77
N VAL A 68 -0.60 23.68 5.02
CA VAL A 68 0.71 24.14 5.52
C VAL A 68 1.84 23.46 4.75
N TYR A 69 1.77 22.13 4.52
CA TYR A 69 2.81 21.43 3.78
C TYR A 69 2.83 21.79 2.29
N GLU A 70 1.68 22.01 1.65
CA GLU A 70 1.63 22.52 0.27
C GLU A 70 2.17 23.95 0.18
N PHE A 71 1.93 24.80 1.17
CA PHE A 71 2.58 26.10 1.27
C PHE A 71 4.11 25.96 1.34
N LEU A 72 4.62 25.10 2.20
CA LEU A 72 6.06 24.84 2.33
C LEU A 72 6.66 24.29 1.02
N ARG A 73 5.93 23.45 0.30
CA ARG A 73 6.34 22.98 -1.03
C ARG A 73 6.47 24.11 -2.04
N ARG A 74 5.53 25.08 -2.02
CA ARG A 74 5.62 26.28 -2.88
C ARG A 74 6.84 27.13 -2.56
N LEU A 75 7.33 27.10 -1.34
CA LEU A 75 8.59 27.73 -0.93
C LEU A 75 9.83 26.91 -1.30
N GLY A 76 9.69 25.70 -1.83
CA GLY A 76 10.80 24.85 -2.24
C GLY A 76 11.12 23.69 -1.31
N CYS A 77 10.39 23.49 -0.20
CA CYS A 77 10.57 22.30 0.62
C CYS A 77 10.21 21.03 -0.16
N ARG A 78 10.95 19.95 0.05
CA ARG A 78 10.64 18.62 -0.48
C ARG A 78 10.81 17.56 0.60
N PHE A 79 10.00 16.50 0.52
CA PHE A 79 9.96 15.40 1.49
C PHE A 79 10.11 14.09 0.72
N THR A 80 11.34 13.67 0.46
CA THR A 80 11.65 12.59 -0.48
C THR A 80 11.51 11.18 0.12
N ARG A 81 11.69 11.06 1.44
CA ARG A 81 11.53 9.80 2.21
C ARG A 81 11.19 10.09 3.67
N PRO A 82 10.68 9.11 4.45
CA PRO A 82 10.48 9.24 5.89
C PRO A 82 11.77 9.63 6.63
N GLY A 83 11.59 10.31 7.75
CA GLY A 83 12.70 10.83 8.54
C GLY A 83 13.16 12.24 8.12
N LYS A 84 13.85 12.91 9.03
CA LYS A 84 14.32 14.30 8.82
C LYS A 84 15.42 14.42 7.76
N ASP A 85 16.18 13.39 7.57
CA ASP A 85 17.23 13.29 6.55
C ASP A 85 16.68 13.11 5.13
N GLY A 86 15.37 12.88 4.99
CA GLY A 86 14.63 12.89 3.72
C GLY A 86 14.07 14.26 3.32
N GLU A 87 14.35 15.33 4.09
CA GLU A 87 13.79 16.66 3.87
C GLU A 87 14.78 17.59 3.15
N VAL A 88 14.31 18.27 2.11
CA VAL A 88 15.00 19.42 1.49
C VAL A 88 14.35 20.68 2.04
N ILE A 89 15.14 21.55 2.64
CA ILE A 89 14.70 22.82 3.23
C ILE A 89 15.52 23.95 2.59
N PRO A 90 14.89 24.84 1.79
CA PRO A 90 15.59 25.96 1.17
C PRO A 90 15.94 27.02 2.21
N GLU A 91 16.93 27.85 1.89
CA GLU A 91 17.21 29.09 2.61
C GLU A 91 16.67 30.28 1.82
N MET A 92 15.92 31.16 2.47
CA MET A 92 15.42 32.40 1.87
C MET A 92 15.18 33.47 2.91
N LYS A 93 15.01 34.72 2.48
CA LYS A 93 14.65 35.82 3.39
C LYS A 93 13.13 35.78 3.65
N LEU A 94 12.71 36.28 4.82
CA LEU A 94 11.30 36.37 5.18
C LEU A 94 10.48 37.21 4.18
N GLU A 95 11.08 38.24 3.56
CA GLU A 95 10.44 39.08 2.54
C GLU A 95 10.07 38.31 1.27
N ASP A 96 10.75 37.19 0.97
CA ASP A 96 10.51 36.33 -0.18
C ASP A 96 9.45 35.23 0.11
N VAL A 97 9.07 35.06 1.38
CA VAL A 97 8.07 34.06 1.77
C VAL A 97 6.67 34.52 1.33
N SER A 98 6.26 34.11 0.14
CA SER A 98 4.98 34.50 -0.47
C SER A 98 4.38 33.37 -1.28
N ALA A 99 3.06 33.11 -1.06
CA ALA A 99 2.26 32.23 -1.91
C ALA A 99 0.78 32.57 -1.77
N GLU A 100 0.03 32.48 -2.87
CA GLU A 100 -1.40 32.69 -2.91
C GLU A 100 -2.04 31.62 -3.81
N PHE A 101 -2.85 30.72 -3.22
CA PHE A 101 -3.51 29.63 -3.95
C PHE A 101 -4.67 29.03 -3.15
N GLU A 102 -5.58 28.35 -3.87
CA GLU A 102 -6.46 27.34 -3.31
C GLU A 102 -5.91 25.95 -3.59
N PHE A 103 -6.12 25.02 -2.65
CA PHE A 103 -5.75 23.62 -2.80
C PHE A 103 -6.93 22.74 -2.43
N ILE A 104 -7.30 21.89 -3.39
CA ILE A 104 -8.25 20.79 -3.22
C ILE A 104 -7.52 19.56 -3.77
N PRO A 105 -7.30 18.52 -2.98
CA PRO A 105 -6.64 17.31 -3.47
C PRO A 105 -7.40 16.68 -4.64
N GLU A 106 -6.69 16.13 -5.62
CA GLU A 106 -7.26 15.49 -6.82
C GLU A 106 -8.11 14.26 -6.48
N ASN A 107 -7.73 13.52 -5.44
CA ASN A 107 -8.41 12.31 -5.03
C ASN A 107 -8.94 12.41 -3.60
N ARG A 108 -10.11 11.84 -3.38
CA ARG A 108 -10.81 11.82 -2.10
C ARG A 108 -10.14 10.89 -1.08
N HIS A 109 -9.84 9.64 -1.49
CA HIS A 109 -9.10 8.66 -0.69
C HIS A 109 -7.63 8.66 -1.11
N ARG A 110 -6.73 8.80 -0.14
CA ARG A 110 -5.28 8.86 -0.35
C ARG A 110 -4.58 8.20 0.82
N GLY A 111 -4.42 6.87 0.75
CA GLY A 111 -3.94 6.12 1.91
C GLY A 111 -2.95 5.02 1.60
N ILE A 112 -2.38 4.51 2.68
CA ILE A 112 -1.47 3.37 2.68
C ILE A 112 -1.90 2.37 3.74
N THR A 113 -1.65 1.09 3.46
CA THR A 113 -1.97 -0.02 4.36
C THR A 113 -0.69 -0.59 4.95
N ILE A 114 -0.71 -0.96 6.21
CA ILE A 114 0.40 -1.66 6.86
C ILE A 114 0.60 -3.03 6.21
N GLU A 115 1.80 -3.28 5.68
CA GLU A 115 2.26 -4.55 5.14
C GLU A 115 3.79 -4.67 5.24
N GLY A 116 4.30 -5.87 4.91
CA GLY A 116 5.74 -6.17 5.01
C GLY A 116 6.19 -6.40 6.44
N ALA A 117 7.40 -5.95 6.75
CA ALA A 117 7.96 -6.00 8.09
C ALA A 117 8.17 -4.57 8.60
N VAL A 118 7.63 -4.22 9.77
CA VAL A 118 7.56 -2.84 10.27
C VAL A 118 7.98 -2.74 11.74
N SER A 119 8.56 -1.58 12.11
CA SER A 119 8.70 -1.14 13.51
C SER A 119 7.75 0.01 13.81
N PHE A 120 7.56 0.31 15.09
CA PHE A 120 6.77 1.48 15.49
C PHE A 120 7.38 2.78 14.94
N GLU A 121 8.69 2.92 14.99
CA GLU A 121 9.43 4.08 14.49
C GLU A 121 9.25 4.24 12.98
N ASN A 122 9.40 3.14 12.23
CA ASN A 122 9.20 3.15 10.78
C ASN A 122 7.77 3.58 10.39
N ILE A 123 6.75 3.08 11.10
CA ILE A 123 5.35 3.49 10.85
C ILE A 123 5.14 4.96 11.22
N SER A 124 5.65 5.41 12.38
CA SER A 124 5.48 6.79 12.84
C SER A 124 6.11 7.80 11.87
N GLU A 125 7.32 7.50 11.35
CA GLU A 125 7.98 8.32 10.34
C GLU A 125 7.25 8.27 8.99
N THR A 126 6.71 7.11 8.61
CA THR A 126 5.91 6.97 7.40
C THR A 126 4.61 7.78 7.48
N ILE A 127 3.92 7.79 8.61
CA ILE A 127 2.72 8.62 8.84
C ILE A 127 3.06 10.12 8.73
N ASP A 128 4.17 10.54 9.33
CA ASP A 128 4.62 11.92 9.26
C ASP A 128 4.97 12.33 7.82
N TRP A 129 5.70 11.49 7.12
CA TRP A 129 6.06 11.69 5.72
C TRP A 129 4.82 11.68 4.80
N SER A 130 3.87 10.79 5.06
CA SER A 130 2.70 10.64 4.20
C SER A 130 1.83 11.89 4.18
N VAL A 131 1.52 12.50 5.33
CA VAL A 131 0.73 13.74 5.37
C VAL A 131 1.46 14.91 4.71
N LYS A 132 2.80 14.96 4.77
CA LYS A 132 3.65 15.93 4.05
C LYS A 132 3.57 15.77 2.54
N ASN A 133 3.22 14.58 2.07
CA ASN A 133 3.05 14.25 0.65
C ASN A 133 1.58 14.19 0.21
N GLY A 134 0.65 14.68 1.05
CA GLY A 134 -0.76 14.84 0.71
C GLY A 134 -1.64 13.63 0.98
N PHE A 135 -1.14 12.56 1.61
CA PHE A 135 -1.98 11.46 2.08
C PHE A 135 -2.90 11.90 3.22
N ASN A 136 -4.06 11.27 3.31
CA ASN A 136 -5.07 11.59 4.33
C ASN A 136 -5.53 10.41 5.18
N SER A 137 -5.08 9.21 4.90
CA SER A 137 -5.52 8.01 5.62
C SER A 137 -4.40 6.99 5.83
N TYR A 138 -4.58 6.16 6.83
CA TYR A 138 -3.71 5.02 7.13
C TYR A 138 -4.53 3.84 7.61
N PHE A 139 -4.16 2.64 7.17
CA PHE A 139 -4.89 1.41 7.45
C PHE A 139 -4.00 0.41 8.20
N THR A 140 -4.45 -0.02 9.39
CA THR A 140 -3.84 -1.15 10.12
C THR A 140 -4.64 -2.42 9.89
N GLN A 141 -4.01 -3.44 9.30
CA GLN A 141 -4.65 -4.74 9.08
C GLN A 141 -4.69 -5.59 10.36
N PHE A 142 -5.67 -6.49 10.39
CA PHE A 142 -6.04 -7.36 11.52
C PHE A 142 -6.51 -6.60 12.75
N MET A 143 -7.14 -7.30 13.67
CA MET A 143 -7.51 -6.75 14.99
C MET A 143 -6.26 -6.43 15.82
N ASN A 144 -5.17 -7.15 15.56
CA ASN A 144 -3.82 -6.87 16.05
C ASN A 144 -2.84 -7.12 14.90
N SER A 145 -2.10 -6.11 14.50
CA SER A 145 -1.14 -6.18 13.38
C SER A 145 0.18 -6.91 13.74
N TYR A 146 0.15 -7.81 14.71
CA TYR A 146 1.32 -8.51 15.27
C TYR A 146 2.22 -9.14 14.20
N GLU A 147 1.64 -9.75 13.16
CA GLU A 147 2.42 -10.42 12.12
C GLU A 147 3.43 -9.49 11.43
N PHE A 148 3.04 -8.25 11.13
CA PHE A 148 3.90 -7.29 10.45
C PHE A 148 5.03 -6.78 11.33
N PHE A 149 4.74 -6.54 12.61
CA PHE A 149 5.77 -6.18 13.58
C PHE A 149 6.71 -7.35 13.85
N ASN A 150 6.17 -8.55 14.04
CA ASN A 150 6.97 -9.74 14.33
C ASN A 150 7.99 -10.03 13.22
N ARG A 151 7.60 -9.85 11.95
CA ARG A 151 8.53 -9.99 10.80
C ARG A 151 9.76 -9.08 10.91
N TRP A 152 9.62 -7.86 11.46
CA TRP A 152 10.75 -6.95 11.67
C TRP A 152 11.66 -7.46 12.79
N TYR A 153 11.10 -7.76 13.95
CA TYR A 153 11.88 -8.16 15.13
C TYR A 153 12.45 -9.58 15.04
N GLU A 154 11.80 -10.46 14.30
CA GLU A 154 12.35 -11.79 13.99
C GLU A 154 13.46 -11.76 12.93
N HIS A 155 13.69 -10.63 12.25
CA HIS A 155 14.59 -10.55 11.09
C HIS A 155 14.35 -11.70 10.10
N ILE A 156 13.07 -11.90 9.76
CA ILE A 156 12.61 -13.06 9.01
C ILE A 156 13.43 -13.28 7.73
N GLY A 157 13.97 -14.49 7.55
CA GLY A 157 14.80 -14.84 6.40
C GLY A 157 16.25 -14.36 6.48
N ASN A 158 16.70 -13.73 7.58
CA ASN A 158 18.08 -13.31 7.78
C ASN A 158 18.81 -14.15 8.85
N PRO A 159 19.66 -15.11 8.45
CA PRO A 159 20.38 -15.97 9.39
C PRO A 159 21.53 -15.28 10.14
N PHE A 160 21.89 -14.04 9.78
CA PHE A 160 22.99 -13.29 10.40
C PHE A 160 22.54 -12.47 11.61
N LEU A 161 21.24 -12.26 11.79
CA LEU A 161 20.66 -11.53 12.90
C LEU A 161 19.94 -12.48 13.85
N LYS A 162 19.95 -12.15 15.14
CA LYS A 162 19.22 -12.93 16.13
C LYS A 162 17.79 -12.40 16.25
N PRO A 163 16.77 -13.28 16.25
CA PRO A 163 15.41 -12.87 16.51
C PRO A 163 15.28 -12.13 17.85
N GLU A 164 14.56 -11.04 17.84
CA GLU A 164 14.14 -10.30 19.02
C GLU A 164 12.71 -10.72 19.40
N LYS A 165 12.49 -10.95 20.70
CA LYS A 165 11.17 -11.37 21.17
C LYS A 165 10.21 -10.18 21.19
N LEU A 166 9.08 -10.33 20.54
CA LEU A 166 7.98 -9.37 20.56
C LEU A 166 6.74 -10.00 21.20
N GLU A 167 6.14 -9.28 22.16
CA GLU A 167 4.87 -9.74 22.78
C GLU A 167 3.67 -9.09 22.06
N LYS A 168 2.56 -9.85 21.94
CA LYS A 168 1.31 -9.32 21.34
C LYS A 168 0.80 -8.06 22.05
N SER A 169 0.94 -7.98 23.37
CA SER A 169 0.58 -6.79 24.16
C SER A 169 1.44 -5.56 23.85
N THR A 170 2.69 -5.74 23.45
CA THR A 170 3.55 -4.63 23.00
C THR A 170 3.01 -4.04 21.69
N VAL A 171 2.54 -4.90 20.80
CA VAL A 171 1.93 -4.43 19.52
C VAL A 171 0.61 -3.69 19.79
N GLU A 172 -0.20 -4.13 20.75
CA GLU A 172 -1.40 -3.38 21.17
C GLU A 172 -1.04 -1.95 21.62
N GLU A 173 0.04 -1.78 22.38
CA GLU A 173 0.53 -0.45 22.76
C GLU A 173 1.08 0.35 21.55
N TYR A 174 1.72 -0.31 20.59
CA TYR A 174 2.14 0.33 19.34
C TYR A 174 0.94 0.82 18.53
N ILE A 175 -0.11 0.02 18.38
CA ILE A 175 -1.33 0.44 17.68
C ILE A 175 -1.98 1.65 18.36
N LYS A 176 -2.07 1.68 19.69
CA LYS A 176 -2.57 2.88 20.42
C LYS A 176 -1.75 4.13 20.12
N LYS A 177 -0.42 4.01 20.08
CA LYS A 177 0.48 5.12 19.73
C LYS A 177 0.31 5.55 18.26
N ILE A 178 0.16 4.59 17.33
CA ILE A 178 -0.12 4.85 15.92
C ILE A 178 -1.43 5.63 15.78
N VAL A 179 -2.49 5.18 16.43
CA VAL A 179 -3.78 5.90 16.45
C VAL A 179 -3.62 7.32 17.01
N ALA A 180 -2.80 7.51 18.04
CA ALA A 180 -2.52 8.85 18.57
C ALA A 180 -1.78 9.75 17.54
N GLU A 181 -0.81 9.21 16.80
CA GLU A 181 -0.13 9.93 15.72
C GLU A 181 -1.08 10.26 14.54
N LEU A 182 -2.02 9.38 14.20
CA LEU A 182 -3.06 9.64 13.22
C LEU A 182 -4.00 10.75 13.68
N LYS A 183 -4.52 10.68 14.91
CA LYS A 183 -5.40 11.72 15.50
C LYS A 183 -4.72 13.07 15.62
N LYS A 184 -3.42 13.11 15.96
CA LYS A 184 -2.62 14.33 16.00
C LYS A 184 -2.60 15.05 14.64
N ARG A 185 -2.77 14.32 13.53
CA ARG A 185 -2.80 14.83 12.16
C ARG A 185 -4.21 14.86 11.55
N ASP A 186 -5.24 14.47 12.31
CA ASP A 186 -6.62 14.30 11.85
C ASP A 186 -6.72 13.35 10.63
N MET A 187 -5.80 12.38 10.52
CA MET A 187 -5.82 11.38 9.45
C MET A 187 -6.95 10.38 9.68
N ILE A 188 -7.59 9.96 8.59
CA ILE A 188 -8.66 8.97 8.60
C ILE A 188 -8.04 7.61 8.94
N TYR A 189 -8.57 6.99 9.97
CA TYR A 189 -8.11 5.69 10.44
C TYR A 189 -8.97 4.57 9.85
N HIS A 190 -8.35 3.71 9.06
CA HIS A 190 -8.93 2.47 8.55
C HIS A 190 -8.43 1.29 9.39
N ALA A 191 -9.30 0.31 9.69
CA ALA A 191 -8.93 -0.81 10.57
C ALA A 191 -9.46 -2.17 10.11
N VAL A 192 -8.79 -3.21 10.54
CA VAL A 192 -9.07 -4.65 10.52
C VAL A 192 -8.88 -5.31 9.16
N GLY A 193 -9.82 -5.23 8.23
CA GLY A 193 -9.76 -6.03 7.00
C GLY A 193 -10.13 -7.50 7.24
N HIS A 194 -9.16 -8.41 7.17
CA HIS A 194 -9.35 -9.83 7.47
C HIS A 194 -9.41 -10.10 8.98
N GLY A 195 -10.03 -11.24 9.35
CA GLY A 195 -10.10 -11.69 10.74
C GLY A 195 -11.53 -11.90 11.28
N TRP A 196 -12.56 -11.48 10.54
CA TRP A 196 -13.95 -11.60 10.99
C TRP A 196 -14.48 -13.03 11.00
N THR A 197 -14.03 -13.88 10.08
CA THR A 197 -14.43 -15.29 10.03
C THR A 197 -13.90 -16.08 11.21
N PRO A 198 -12.59 -16.02 11.62
CA PRO A 198 -12.13 -16.63 12.85
C PRO A 198 -12.71 -15.96 14.11
N ALA A 199 -12.89 -14.64 14.13
CA ALA A 199 -13.48 -13.93 15.28
C ALA A 199 -14.91 -14.40 15.58
N ALA A 200 -15.74 -14.65 14.57
CA ALA A 200 -17.07 -15.23 14.71
C ALA A 200 -17.04 -16.64 15.37
N LEU A 201 -15.92 -17.34 15.29
CA LEU A 201 -15.67 -18.61 15.95
C LEU A 201 -15.06 -18.46 17.36
N GLY A 202 -14.79 -17.22 17.81
CA GLY A 202 -14.12 -16.92 19.07
C GLY A 202 -12.60 -17.12 19.01
N ILE A 203 -12.02 -17.07 17.79
CA ILE A 203 -10.57 -17.20 17.56
C ILE A 203 -10.01 -15.80 17.27
N ASN A 204 -9.06 -15.38 18.10
CA ASN A 204 -8.33 -14.12 17.88
C ASN A 204 -7.10 -14.41 16.99
N CYS A 205 -7.32 -14.42 15.67
CA CYS A 205 -6.28 -14.67 14.68
C CYS A 205 -5.61 -13.35 14.27
N ASN A 206 -4.27 -13.30 14.34
CA ASN A 206 -3.47 -12.09 14.13
C ASN A 206 -2.65 -12.10 12.84
N GLY A 207 -2.92 -13.03 11.93
CA GLY A 207 -2.24 -13.16 10.67
C GLY A 207 -2.29 -14.57 10.08
N TRP A 208 -1.63 -14.77 8.95
CA TRP A 208 -1.60 -16.07 8.24
C TRP A 208 -0.71 -17.11 8.92
N SER A 209 0.24 -16.69 9.73
CA SER A 209 1.11 -17.57 10.52
C SER A 209 0.49 -18.03 11.84
N ASP A 210 -0.60 -17.38 12.29
CA ASP A 210 -1.29 -17.66 13.56
C ASP A 210 -2.37 -18.74 13.33
N ASN A 211 -1.96 -20.01 13.30
CA ASN A 211 -2.79 -21.14 12.88
C ASN A 211 -2.87 -22.32 13.86
N ASP A 212 -2.32 -22.20 15.07
CA ASP A 212 -2.38 -23.25 16.11
C ASP A 212 -3.70 -23.18 16.90
N TYR A 213 -4.80 -23.51 16.23
CA TYR A 213 -6.14 -23.50 16.83
C TYR A 213 -6.88 -24.81 16.64
N THR A 214 -7.53 -25.27 17.70
CA THR A 214 -8.46 -26.40 17.65
C THR A 214 -9.90 -25.92 17.77
N LEU A 215 -10.70 -26.17 16.75
CA LEU A 215 -12.12 -25.79 16.75
C LEU A 215 -12.96 -26.78 17.56
N PRO A 216 -13.79 -26.30 18.53
CA PRO A 216 -14.74 -27.14 19.24
C PRO A 216 -15.69 -27.87 18.26
N PRO A 217 -15.99 -29.16 18.50
CA PRO A 217 -16.80 -29.96 17.57
C PRO A 217 -18.17 -29.35 17.24
N GLU A 218 -18.80 -28.66 18.17
CA GLU A 218 -20.10 -27.99 18.01
C GLU A 218 -20.07 -26.81 17.05
N LYS A 219 -18.90 -26.22 16.81
CA LYS A 219 -18.70 -25.11 15.86
C LYS A 219 -18.38 -25.56 14.43
N LYS A 220 -18.08 -26.84 14.21
CA LYS A 220 -17.71 -27.34 12.88
C LYS A 220 -18.79 -27.09 11.80
N ASN A 221 -20.07 -27.13 12.17
CA ASN A 221 -21.18 -26.86 11.26
C ASN A 221 -21.27 -25.39 10.80
N LEU A 222 -20.52 -24.48 11.42
CA LEU A 222 -20.40 -23.07 11.00
C LEU A 222 -19.38 -22.90 9.87
N LEU A 223 -18.41 -23.82 9.72
CA LEU A 223 -17.38 -23.74 8.69
C LEU A 223 -17.95 -24.02 7.29
N ALA A 224 -17.30 -23.46 6.29
CA ALA A 224 -17.51 -23.83 4.89
C ALA A 224 -17.31 -25.34 4.69
N GLU A 225 -18.16 -25.93 3.85
CA GLU A 225 -18.00 -27.32 3.40
C GLU A 225 -17.24 -27.31 2.06
N ILE A 226 -16.07 -27.92 2.04
CA ILE A 226 -15.23 -28.02 0.85
C ILE A 226 -14.84 -29.49 0.65
N GLY A 227 -15.12 -30.05 -0.52
CA GLY A 227 -14.90 -31.48 -0.77
C GLY A 227 -15.63 -32.41 0.24
N GLY A 228 -16.81 -32.01 0.73
CA GLY A 228 -17.60 -32.73 1.71
C GLY A 228 -17.09 -32.68 3.15
N LYS A 229 -16.09 -31.83 3.45
CA LYS A 229 -15.52 -31.68 4.80
C LYS A 229 -15.70 -30.26 5.32
N ARG A 230 -15.80 -30.13 6.65
CA ARG A 230 -15.84 -28.86 7.39
C ARG A 230 -14.65 -28.81 8.34
N GLU A 231 -13.59 -28.20 7.89
CA GLU A 231 -12.31 -28.04 8.59
C GLU A 231 -11.65 -26.69 8.20
N PHE A 232 -10.60 -26.28 8.91
CA PHE A 232 -9.87 -25.10 8.48
C PHE A 232 -9.21 -25.32 7.11
N TYR A 233 -9.48 -24.42 6.19
CA TYR A 233 -8.93 -24.48 4.83
C TYR A 233 -7.40 -24.41 4.88
N LYS A 234 -6.73 -25.44 4.36
CA LYS A 234 -5.26 -25.61 4.47
C LYS A 234 -4.72 -25.50 5.91
N GLY A 235 -5.57 -25.73 6.92
CA GLY A 235 -5.22 -25.59 8.34
C GLY A 235 -5.15 -24.13 8.86
N ILE A 236 -5.54 -23.13 8.05
CA ILE A 236 -5.39 -21.70 8.36
C ILE A 236 -6.77 -21.09 8.67
N PRO A 237 -7.05 -20.67 9.92
CA PRO A 237 -8.33 -20.07 10.30
C PRO A 237 -8.67 -18.81 9.46
N LEU A 238 -7.68 -17.96 9.18
CA LEU A 238 -7.85 -16.72 8.40
C LEU A 238 -8.33 -16.99 6.97
N ASN A 239 -7.91 -18.10 6.37
CA ASN A 239 -8.27 -18.51 5.01
C ASN A 239 -9.56 -19.32 4.95
N THR A 240 -10.29 -19.45 6.08
CA THR A 240 -11.45 -20.32 6.21
C THR A 240 -12.74 -19.52 6.20
N HIS A 241 -13.53 -19.70 5.15
CA HIS A 241 -14.89 -19.18 5.09
C HIS A 241 -15.85 -19.93 6.04
N LEU A 242 -16.94 -19.26 6.38
CA LEU A 242 -18.05 -19.89 7.08
C LEU A 242 -19.14 -20.33 6.09
N CYS A 243 -20.08 -21.13 6.57
CA CYS A 243 -21.28 -21.51 5.81
C CYS A 243 -22.28 -20.35 5.84
N TYR A 244 -22.22 -19.45 4.87
CA TYR A 244 -23.03 -18.22 4.88
C TYR A 244 -24.52 -18.45 4.61
N SER A 245 -24.94 -19.62 4.13
CA SER A 245 -26.34 -20.01 4.14
C SER A 245 -26.87 -20.34 5.55
N ASN A 246 -25.96 -20.53 6.53
CA ASN A 246 -26.31 -20.69 7.94
C ASN A 246 -26.54 -19.31 8.59
N PRO A 247 -27.78 -18.97 9.03
CA PRO A 247 -28.05 -17.68 9.64
C PRO A 247 -27.21 -17.39 10.90
N SER A 248 -26.87 -18.44 11.67
CA SER A 248 -26.03 -18.28 12.86
C SER A 248 -24.60 -17.83 12.52
N ALA A 249 -24.04 -18.31 11.40
CA ALA A 249 -22.71 -17.88 10.95
C ALA A 249 -22.71 -16.40 10.57
N ARG A 250 -23.71 -15.94 9.79
CA ARG A 250 -23.84 -14.52 9.43
C ARG A 250 -24.04 -13.63 10.66
N LYS A 251 -24.94 -14.04 11.57
CA LYS A 251 -25.19 -13.32 12.81
C LYS A 251 -23.91 -13.14 13.64
N LEU A 252 -23.11 -14.19 13.82
CA LEU A 252 -21.86 -14.11 14.59
C LEU A 252 -20.84 -13.17 13.94
N ILE A 253 -20.74 -13.15 12.61
CA ILE A 253 -19.88 -12.17 11.92
C ILE A 253 -20.39 -10.75 12.18
N ALA A 254 -21.68 -10.49 11.96
CA ALA A 254 -22.25 -9.17 12.15
C ALA A 254 -22.10 -8.66 13.59
N GLU A 255 -22.35 -9.51 14.59
CA GLU A 255 -22.14 -9.18 16.00
C GLU A 255 -20.65 -8.88 16.31
N SER A 256 -19.71 -9.62 15.73
CA SER A 256 -18.28 -9.38 15.91
C SER A 256 -17.85 -8.02 15.34
N VAL A 257 -18.30 -7.70 14.13
CA VAL A 257 -18.02 -6.40 13.49
C VAL A 257 -18.61 -5.24 14.28
N VAL A 258 -19.87 -5.34 14.68
CA VAL A 258 -20.59 -4.30 15.45
C VAL A 258 -19.94 -4.10 16.82
N ASN A 259 -19.58 -5.19 17.51
CA ASN A 259 -18.90 -5.07 18.80
C ASN A 259 -17.55 -4.34 18.66
N TYR A 260 -16.78 -4.66 17.60
CA TYR A 260 -15.53 -3.95 17.34
C TYR A 260 -15.78 -2.45 17.10
N ALA A 261 -16.72 -2.09 16.23
CA ALA A 261 -17.04 -0.69 15.94
C ALA A 261 -17.44 0.10 17.20
N LEU A 262 -18.24 -0.51 18.08
CA LEU A 262 -18.68 0.12 19.34
C LEU A 262 -17.55 0.26 20.37
N THR A 263 -16.55 -0.63 20.34
CA THR A 263 -15.42 -0.58 21.29
C THR A 263 -14.22 0.20 20.78
N HIS A 264 -14.22 0.57 19.47
CA HIS A 264 -13.15 1.32 18.79
C HIS A 264 -13.71 2.55 18.07
N PRO A 265 -14.25 3.53 18.82
CA PRO A 265 -14.85 4.76 18.24
C PRO A 265 -13.81 5.63 17.51
N GLU A 266 -12.53 5.33 17.65
CA GLU A 266 -11.45 5.97 16.91
C GLU A 266 -11.35 5.52 15.45
N CYS A 267 -11.98 4.40 15.08
CA CYS A 267 -11.97 3.88 13.73
C CYS A 267 -13.01 4.63 12.86
N ASP A 268 -12.55 5.34 11.85
CA ASP A 268 -13.41 6.08 10.93
C ASP A 268 -14.02 5.16 9.86
N VAL A 269 -13.22 4.22 9.34
CA VAL A 269 -13.61 3.26 8.30
C VAL A 269 -13.20 1.83 8.71
N LEU A 270 -14.20 1.00 8.94
CA LEU A 270 -13.98 -0.39 9.30
C LEU A 270 -14.07 -1.27 8.05
N HIS A 271 -12.98 -1.97 7.73
CA HIS A 271 -12.96 -2.90 6.62
C HIS A 271 -13.55 -4.25 7.05
N VAL A 272 -14.48 -4.76 6.28
CA VAL A 272 -15.13 -6.05 6.54
C VAL A 272 -14.82 -6.99 5.39
N TRP A 273 -13.69 -7.69 5.48
CA TRP A 273 -13.28 -8.69 4.51
C TRP A 273 -13.64 -10.08 5.02
N LEU A 274 -14.05 -10.96 4.11
CA LEU A 274 -14.27 -12.37 4.44
C LEU A 274 -12.93 -13.11 4.57
N ALA A 275 -12.93 -14.45 4.50
CA ALA A 275 -11.68 -15.20 4.53
C ALA A 275 -10.77 -14.81 3.35
N ASP A 276 -9.47 -14.94 3.54
CA ASP A 276 -8.48 -14.80 2.47
C ASP A 276 -8.32 -16.12 1.68
N ASP A 277 -7.33 -16.17 0.75
CA ASP A 277 -7.15 -17.24 -0.22
C ASP A 277 -8.32 -17.29 -1.23
N TYR A 278 -8.34 -18.23 -2.15
CA TYR A 278 -9.32 -18.30 -3.23
C TYR A 278 -9.75 -19.74 -3.48
N ASN A 279 -10.90 -19.91 -4.16
CA ASN A 279 -11.51 -21.21 -4.41
C ASN A 279 -11.72 -22.02 -3.12
N ASN A 280 -12.15 -21.34 -2.04
CA ASN A 280 -12.38 -21.89 -0.71
C ASN A 280 -13.80 -21.62 -0.19
N ALA A 281 -14.74 -21.31 -1.09
CA ALA A 281 -16.14 -21.05 -0.77
C ALA A 281 -16.88 -22.32 -0.34
N CYS A 282 -17.94 -22.17 0.47
CA CYS A 282 -18.76 -23.28 0.93
C CYS A 282 -19.54 -23.97 -0.21
N GLU A 283 -19.37 -25.27 -0.35
CA GLU A 283 -19.97 -26.08 -1.40
C GLU A 283 -21.31 -26.75 -1.01
N CYS A 284 -21.82 -26.51 0.19
CA CYS A 284 -23.08 -27.12 0.62
C CYS A 284 -24.25 -26.69 -0.29
N GLU A 285 -25.30 -27.55 -0.37
CA GLU A 285 -26.46 -27.36 -1.26
C GLU A 285 -27.08 -25.96 -1.15
N ASN A 286 -27.14 -25.40 0.06
CA ASN A 286 -27.75 -24.09 0.28
C ASN A 286 -26.84 -22.94 -0.14
N CYS A 287 -25.51 -23.00 0.13
CA CYS A 287 -24.58 -21.98 -0.30
C CYS A 287 -24.47 -21.86 -1.83
N ARG A 288 -24.58 -22.99 -2.55
CA ARG A 288 -24.58 -23.04 -4.02
C ARG A 288 -25.76 -22.34 -4.69
N LYS A 289 -26.86 -22.01 -3.95
CA LYS A 289 -28.04 -21.32 -4.49
C LYS A 289 -27.81 -19.85 -4.82
N LYS A 290 -26.73 -19.24 -4.30
CA LYS A 290 -26.37 -17.84 -4.49
C LYS A 290 -24.87 -17.70 -4.78
N ARG A 291 -24.49 -16.58 -5.42
CA ARG A 291 -23.06 -16.20 -5.52
C ARG A 291 -22.50 -15.82 -4.15
N MET A 292 -21.20 -15.91 -3.99
CA MET A 292 -20.52 -15.45 -2.77
C MET A 292 -20.87 -13.98 -2.46
N ALA A 293 -20.91 -13.13 -3.48
CA ALA A 293 -21.26 -11.71 -3.34
C ALA A 293 -22.70 -11.49 -2.84
N ASP A 294 -23.68 -12.35 -3.17
CA ASP A 294 -25.03 -12.27 -2.60
C ASP A 294 -25.00 -12.51 -1.09
N TRP A 295 -24.28 -13.55 -0.63
CA TRP A 295 -24.12 -13.83 0.80
C TRP A 295 -23.39 -12.69 1.52
N TYR A 296 -22.40 -12.10 0.88
CA TYR A 296 -21.63 -10.99 1.41
C TYR A 296 -22.49 -9.74 1.62
N VAL A 297 -23.30 -9.37 0.63
CA VAL A 297 -24.23 -8.22 0.75
C VAL A 297 -25.27 -8.46 1.85
N MET A 298 -25.75 -9.69 2.05
CA MET A 298 -26.62 -10.02 3.18
C MET A 298 -25.92 -9.76 4.52
N ILE A 299 -24.67 -10.20 4.69
CA ILE A 299 -23.89 -9.95 5.92
C ILE A 299 -23.70 -8.44 6.14
N LEU A 300 -23.38 -7.69 5.10
CA LEU A 300 -23.19 -6.24 5.17
C LEU A 300 -24.48 -5.52 5.57
N ASN A 301 -25.63 -5.93 5.02
CA ASN A 301 -26.92 -5.39 5.43
C ASN A 301 -27.28 -5.73 6.89
N ASP A 302 -26.95 -6.95 7.36
CA ASP A 302 -27.12 -7.34 8.77
C ASP A 302 -26.25 -6.43 9.70
N ILE A 303 -25.00 -6.13 9.30
CA ILE A 303 -24.09 -5.24 10.01
C ILE A 303 -24.67 -3.82 10.06
N ASP A 304 -25.11 -3.26 8.92
CA ASP A 304 -25.67 -1.90 8.87
C ASP A 304 -26.91 -1.76 9.73
N ALA A 305 -27.81 -2.74 9.71
CA ALA A 305 -29.01 -2.75 10.54
C ALA A 305 -28.66 -2.66 12.04
N LEU A 306 -27.67 -3.44 12.48
CA LEU A 306 -27.23 -3.43 13.88
C LEU A 306 -26.48 -2.14 14.26
N LEU A 307 -25.62 -1.61 13.39
CA LEU A 307 -24.92 -0.33 13.63
C LEU A 307 -25.92 0.83 13.70
N THR A 308 -26.96 0.82 12.86
CA THR A 308 -28.03 1.81 12.85
C THR A 308 -28.87 1.74 14.13
N GLU A 309 -29.22 0.54 14.59
CA GLU A 309 -29.91 0.33 15.89
C GLU A 309 -29.11 0.91 17.06
N LYS A 310 -27.78 0.86 16.99
CA LYS A 310 -26.86 1.34 18.04
C LYS A 310 -26.42 2.80 17.85
N ASP A 311 -26.97 3.53 16.87
CA ASP A 311 -26.58 4.91 16.52
C ASP A 311 -25.06 5.06 16.26
N CYS A 312 -24.46 4.04 15.65
CA CYS A 312 -23.04 4.03 15.33
C CYS A 312 -22.79 4.50 13.90
N GLY A 313 -22.02 5.59 13.75
CA GLY A 313 -21.75 6.27 12.47
C GLY A 313 -20.59 5.70 11.66
N THR A 314 -19.87 4.67 12.16
CA THR A 314 -18.69 4.09 11.48
C THR A 314 -19.02 3.67 10.06
N LYS A 315 -18.19 4.10 9.10
CA LYS A 315 -18.29 3.67 7.69
C LYS A 315 -17.74 2.26 7.52
N ILE A 316 -18.31 1.51 6.58
CA ILE A 316 -17.88 0.14 6.27
C ILE A 316 -17.27 0.09 4.86
N ALA A 317 -15.99 -0.25 4.75
CA ALA A 317 -15.38 -0.59 3.47
C ALA A 317 -15.63 -2.07 3.16
N PHE A 318 -16.31 -2.33 2.04
CA PHE A 318 -16.54 -3.68 1.56
C PHE A 318 -15.67 -4.00 0.35
N LEU A 319 -15.31 -5.28 0.23
CA LEU A 319 -14.26 -5.77 -0.64
C LEU A 319 -14.83 -6.33 -1.96
N VAL A 320 -14.25 -5.90 -3.09
CA VAL A 320 -14.41 -6.53 -4.41
C VAL A 320 -13.09 -7.18 -4.79
N TYR A 321 -12.95 -8.47 -4.48
CA TYR A 321 -11.72 -9.24 -4.48
C TYR A 321 -12.02 -10.73 -4.67
N LEU A 322 -11.24 -11.43 -5.44
CA LEU A 322 -11.34 -12.89 -5.66
C LEU A 322 -12.76 -13.31 -6.07
N GLU A 323 -13.40 -14.21 -5.30
CA GLU A 323 -14.78 -14.68 -5.55
C GLU A 323 -15.80 -13.54 -5.59
N LEU A 324 -15.49 -12.41 -4.97
CA LEU A 324 -16.35 -11.23 -4.93
C LEU A 324 -16.22 -10.34 -6.18
N TYR A 325 -15.33 -10.64 -7.13
CA TYR A 325 -15.35 -9.94 -8.43
C TYR A 325 -16.69 -10.12 -9.15
N TRP A 326 -17.30 -11.29 -9.07
CA TRP A 326 -18.62 -11.54 -9.65
C TRP A 326 -19.71 -10.90 -8.78
N ALA A 327 -20.24 -9.79 -9.24
CA ALA A 327 -21.26 -9.01 -8.54
C ALA A 327 -22.48 -9.85 -8.12
N PRO A 328 -23.22 -9.47 -7.06
CA PRO A 328 -24.39 -10.18 -6.58
C PRO A 328 -25.52 -10.16 -7.62
N LEU A 329 -26.26 -11.27 -7.74
CA LEU A 329 -27.39 -11.38 -8.66
C LEU A 329 -28.67 -10.82 -8.05
N THR A 330 -28.95 -11.16 -6.80
CA THR A 330 -30.25 -10.91 -6.17
C THR A 330 -30.21 -9.89 -5.05
N GLU A 331 -29.11 -9.83 -4.31
CA GLU A 331 -29.01 -8.97 -3.14
C GLU A 331 -28.61 -7.53 -3.52
N ARG A 332 -29.06 -6.56 -2.74
CA ARG A 332 -28.77 -5.13 -2.90
C ARG A 332 -28.51 -4.51 -1.54
N PHE A 333 -27.74 -3.42 -1.52
CA PHE A 333 -27.50 -2.64 -0.30
C PHE A 333 -28.77 -1.89 0.12
N ASN A 334 -29.18 -2.04 1.39
CA ASN A 334 -30.33 -1.33 1.95
C ASN A 334 -30.02 0.14 2.24
N ASN A 335 -28.75 0.43 2.60
CA ASN A 335 -28.26 1.77 2.95
C ASN A 335 -26.89 1.99 2.28
N PRO A 336 -26.85 2.38 1.00
CA PRO A 336 -25.58 2.58 0.28
C PRO A 336 -24.64 3.59 0.94
N ASP A 337 -25.17 4.60 1.64
CA ASP A 337 -24.38 5.66 2.28
C ASP A 337 -23.51 5.15 3.45
N ARG A 338 -23.82 3.99 4.01
CA ARG A 338 -23.00 3.31 5.01
C ARG A 338 -21.68 2.82 4.44
N PHE A 339 -21.66 2.47 3.16
CA PHE A 339 -20.63 1.63 2.57
C PHE A 339 -19.68 2.41 1.65
N ILE A 340 -18.45 1.91 1.56
CA ILE A 340 -17.43 2.35 0.61
C ILE A 340 -16.97 1.11 -0.16
N LEU A 341 -17.05 1.12 -1.48
CA LEU A 341 -16.56 0.05 -2.33
C LEU A 341 -15.03 0.09 -2.38
N MET A 342 -14.39 -1.00 -2.01
CA MET A 342 -12.96 -1.23 -2.15
C MET A 342 -12.72 -2.22 -3.28
N PHE A 343 -12.15 -1.75 -4.39
CA PHE A 343 -11.78 -2.58 -5.53
C PHE A 343 -10.33 -3.04 -5.41
N ALA A 344 -10.07 -4.34 -5.39
CA ALA A 344 -8.76 -4.91 -5.10
C ALA A 344 -8.32 -5.94 -6.15
N PRO A 345 -7.83 -5.52 -7.34
CA PRO A 345 -7.53 -6.39 -8.49
C PRO A 345 -6.14 -7.04 -8.40
N ILE A 346 -5.90 -7.83 -7.35
CA ILE A 346 -4.59 -8.37 -6.95
C ILE A 346 -3.84 -9.17 -8.03
N PHE A 347 -4.56 -9.85 -8.94
CA PHE A 347 -3.92 -10.72 -9.95
C PHE A 347 -3.56 -10.01 -11.26
N ARG A 348 -3.95 -8.74 -11.45
CA ARG A 348 -3.63 -8.02 -12.67
C ARG A 348 -2.11 -7.82 -12.84
N SER A 349 -1.64 -7.70 -14.07
CA SER A 349 -0.27 -7.26 -14.32
C SER A 349 -0.11 -5.77 -14.02
N TYR A 350 1.02 -5.40 -13.43
CA TYR A 350 1.43 -4.01 -13.16
C TYR A 350 2.42 -3.48 -14.20
N THR A 351 2.62 -4.17 -15.32
CA THR A 351 3.38 -3.65 -16.46
C THR A 351 2.54 -2.74 -17.35
N ARG A 352 1.21 -2.71 -17.15
CA ARG A 352 0.24 -1.90 -17.90
C ARG A 352 -0.78 -1.27 -16.96
N ALA A 353 -1.10 0.00 -17.23
CA ALA A 353 -2.15 0.71 -16.51
C ALA A 353 -3.55 0.23 -16.95
N PHE A 354 -4.56 0.49 -16.13
CA PHE A 354 -5.96 0.30 -16.47
C PHE A 354 -6.35 1.09 -17.73
N ASP A 355 -7.20 0.48 -18.53
CA ASP A 355 -7.89 1.13 -19.64
C ASP A 355 -9.41 1.01 -19.43
N ALA A 356 -10.02 2.09 -18.94
CA ALA A 356 -11.46 2.14 -18.69
C ALA A 356 -12.31 2.04 -19.96
N LYS A 357 -11.73 2.37 -21.14
CA LYS A 357 -12.45 2.41 -22.42
C LYS A 357 -12.53 1.06 -23.11
N ASN A 358 -11.63 0.15 -22.76
CA ASN A 358 -11.52 -1.17 -23.38
C ASN A 358 -11.63 -2.30 -22.34
N PRO A 359 -12.76 -2.42 -21.59
CA PRO A 359 -12.99 -3.55 -20.71
C PRO A 359 -13.13 -4.84 -21.52
N GLU A 360 -12.81 -5.99 -20.90
CA GLU A 360 -13.11 -7.29 -21.49
C GLU A 360 -14.61 -7.39 -21.81
N LYS A 361 -14.93 -7.86 -23.01
CA LYS A 361 -16.31 -7.92 -23.49
C LYS A 361 -17.10 -9.09 -22.94
N GLN A 362 -16.42 -10.19 -22.64
CA GLN A 362 -17.04 -11.40 -22.11
C GLN A 362 -16.63 -11.61 -20.67
N GLN A 363 -17.60 -11.52 -19.77
CA GLN A 363 -17.36 -11.80 -18.36
C GLN A 363 -16.97 -13.29 -18.17
N LEU A 364 -15.96 -13.53 -17.35
CA LEU A 364 -15.56 -14.90 -16.98
C LEU A 364 -16.71 -15.62 -16.26
N PRO A 365 -16.88 -16.95 -16.49
CA PRO A 365 -17.91 -17.73 -15.84
C PRO A 365 -17.68 -17.80 -14.33
N TYR A 366 -18.78 -17.77 -13.56
CA TYR A 366 -18.75 -18.06 -12.12
C TYR A 366 -18.97 -19.55 -11.90
N GLU A 367 -17.92 -20.24 -11.47
CA GLU A 367 -18.00 -21.63 -11.02
C GLU A 367 -17.37 -21.73 -9.64
N ILE A 368 -18.17 -22.09 -8.63
CA ILE A 368 -17.73 -22.18 -7.25
C ILE A 368 -16.48 -23.05 -7.12
N ASN A 369 -15.44 -22.52 -6.49
CA ASN A 369 -14.13 -23.14 -6.29
C ASN A 369 -13.39 -23.58 -7.57
N LYS A 370 -13.71 -22.93 -8.72
CA LYS A 370 -13.03 -23.13 -10.01
C LYS A 370 -12.83 -21.81 -10.76
N MET A 371 -12.85 -20.69 -10.03
CA MET A 371 -12.62 -19.38 -10.62
C MET A 371 -11.19 -19.27 -11.15
N LYS A 372 -11.05 -18.53 -12.26
CA LYS A 372 -9.75 -18.18 -12.85
C LYS A 372 -9.54 -16.67 -12.74
N TYR A 373 -8.30 -16.28 -12.52
CA TYR A 373 -7.89 -14.90 -12.29
C TYR A 373 -6.75 -14.53 -13.26
N PRO A 374 -7.06 -14.07 -14.49
CA PRO A 374 -6.05 -13.72 -15.47
C PRO A 374 -5.28 -12.44 -15.09
N ALA A 375 -4.09 -12.28 -15.65
CA ALA A 375 -3.28 -11.07 -15.42
C ALA A 375 -3.77 -9.85 -16.22
N ASP A 376 -4.71 -10.02 -17.16
CA ASP A 376 -5.21 -8.92 -18.00
C ASP A 376 -6.10 -7.96 -17.20
N ALA A 377 -5.67 -6.70 -17.08
CA ALA A 377 -6.36 -5.66 -16.35
C ALA A 377 -7.78 -5.35 -16.89
N SER A 378 -8.04 -5.59 -18.19
CA SER A 378 -9.35 -5.35 -18.82
C SER A 378 -10.48 -6.21 -18.23
N VAL A 379 -10.12 -7.41 -17.74
CA VAL A 379 -11.07 -8.33 -17.07
C VAL A 379 -11.55 -7.73 -15.75
N TYR A 380 -10.66 -7.11 -14.99
CA TYR A 380 -11.00 -6.50 -13.69
C TYR A 380 -11.83 -5.22 -13.88
N VAL A 381 -11.57 -4.45 -14.94
CA VAL A 381 -12.43 -3.33 -15.32
C VAL A 381 -13.85 -3.81 -15.64
N ALA A 382 -14.00 -4.96 -16.34
CA ALA A 382 -15.32 -5.54 -16.62
C ALA A 382 -16.04 -5.96 -15.32
N PHE A 383 -15.36 -6.56 -14.36
CA PHE A 383 -15.93 -6.89 -13.05
C PHE A 383 -16.36 -5.63 -12.28
N LEU A 384 -15.51 -4.60 -12.24
CA LEU A 384 -15.83 -3.34 -11.59
C LEU A 384 -17.09 -2.70 -12.20
N ASN A 385 -17.23 -2.73 -13.54
CA ASN A 385 -18.39 -2.20 -14.24
C ASN A 385 -19.69 -2.92 -13.83
N GLU A 386 -19.67 -4.22 -13.56
CA GLU A 386 -20.84 -4.94 -13.05
C GLU A 386 -21.19 -4.53 -11.62
N TRP A 387 -20.21 -4.34 -10.76
CA TRP A 387 -20.44 -3.82 -9.41
C TRP A 387 -20.98 -2.38 -9.40
N LYS A 388 -20.48 -1.52 -10.29
CA LYS A 388 -20.95 -0.13 -10.42
C LYS A 388 -22.42 -0.03 -10.89
N LYS A 389 -23.00 -1.05 -11.52
CA LYS A 389 -24.44 -1.11 -11.81
C LYS A 389 -25.29 -1.33 -10.54
N ILE A 390 -24.69 -1.83 -9.48
CA ILE A 390 -25.35 -2.21 -8.24
C ILE A 390 -25.07 -1.23 -7.12
N PHE A 391 -23.85 -0.68 -7.10
CA PHE A 391 -23.37 0.26 -6.08
C PHE A 391 -22.73 1.48 -6.73
N ASN A 392 -23.32 2.67 -6.48
CA ASN A 392 -22.87 3.95 -7.00
C ASN A 392 -22.38 4.91 -5.89
N GLY A 393 -22.15 4.39 -4.67
CA GLY A 393 -21.64 5.15 -3.55
C GLY A 393 -20.14 5.43 -3.65
N ASP A 394 -19.58 5.86 -2.53
CA ASP A 394 -18.15 6.15 -2.40
C ASP A 394 -17.29 4.91 -2.66
N SER A 395 -16.08 5.10 -3.23
CA SER A 395 -15.26 3.97 -3.67
C SER A 395 -13.79 4.36 -3.84
N PHE A 396 -12.91 3.37 -3.72
CA PHE A 396 -11.49 3.53 -4.03
C PHE A 396 -10.88 2.24 -4.59
N ASP A 397 -9.76 2.41 -5.28
CA ASP A 397 -8.88 1.32 -5.70
C ASP A 397 -7.96 0.92 -4.55
N PHE A 398 -7.83 -0.38 -4.30
CA PHE A 398 -6.89 -0.96 -3.34
C PHE A 398 -5.94 -1.86 -4.09
N ASP A 399 -4.75 -1.35 -4.40
CA ASP A 399 -3.89 -2.00 -5.36
C ASP A 399 -2.48 -2.26 -4.81
N TYR A 400 -1.68 -3.08 -5.51
CA TYR A 400 -0.54 -3.80 -4.95
C TYR A 400 0.79 -3.47 -5.64
N HIS A 401 0.91 -2.33 -6.35
CA HIS A 401 2.13 -1.90 -7.03
C HIS A 401 3.38 -1.97 -6.13
N LEU A 402 3.25 -1.46 -4.91
CA LEU A 402 4.33 -1.35 -3.93
C LEU A 402 4.43 -2.56 -2.98
N MET A 403 3.70 -3.64 -3.25
CA MET A 403 3.78 -4.86 -2.43
C MET A 403 4.88 -5.81 -2.92
N TRP A 404 4.80 -6.21 -4.18
CA TRP A 404 5.75 -7.16 -4.78
C TRP A 404 6.51 -6.58 -5.95
N ASP A 405 5.86 -5.78 -6.78
CA ASP A 405 6.40 -5.36 -8.07
C ASP A 405 7.44 -4.25 -7.95
N ILE A 406 7.46 -3.51 -6.84
CA ILE A 406 8.59 -2.64 -6.48
C ILE A 406 9.94 -3.40 -6.43
N ASN A 407 9.90 -4.71 -6.13
CA ASN A 407 11.09 -5.56 -6.09
C ASN A 407 11.38 -6.26 -7.43
N ARG A 408 10.63 -5.95 -8.49
CA ARG A 408 10.81 -6.45 -9.85
C ARG A 408 11.20 -5.37 -10.84
N ASP A 409 10.83 -4.13 -10.55
CA ASP A 409 11.19 -2.96 -11.34
C ASP A 409 12.45 -2.31 -10.78
N PHE A 410 13.62 -2.73 -11.30
CA PHE A 410 14.92 -2.27 -10.79
C PHE A 410 15.30 -0.86 -11.28
N GLY A 411 14.69 -0.36 -12.34
CA GLY A 411 14.76 1.05 -12.74
C GLY A 411 13.86 1.92 -11.87
N GLY A 412 12.70 1.39 -11.46
CA GLY A 412 11.72 2.06 -10.63
C GLY A 412 10.91 3.14 -11.35
N GLU A 413 11.15 3.36 -12.65
CA GLU A 413 10.44 4.37 -13.45
C GLU A 413 9.17 3.80 -14.09
N LYS A 414 9.21 2.55 -14.55
CA LYS A 414 8.08 1.92 -15.25
C LYS A 414 6.89 1.69 -14.32
N LEU A 415 7.15 1.14 -13.17
CA LEU A 415 6.11 0.91 -12.15
C LEU A 415 5.53 2.24 -11.65
N ALA A 416 6.38 3.27 -11.46
CA ALA A 416 5.94 4.61 -11.08
C ALA A 416 5.06 5.26 -12.14
N GLU A 417 5.40 5.12 -13.43
CA GLU A 417 4.58 5.61 -14.55
C GLU A 417 3.23 4.89 -14.59
N VAL A 418 3.22 3.56 -14.45
CA VAL A 418 1.98 2.77 -14.43
C VAL A 418 1.08 3.20 -13.27
N LEU A 419 1.62 3.32 -12.06
CA LEU A 419 0.89 3.79 -10.89
C LEU A 419 0.32 5.20 -11.08
N HIS A 420 1.13 6.13 -11.61
CA HIS A 420 0.66 7.46 -11.94
C HIS A 420 -0.53 7.43 -12.90
N ARG A 421 -0.46 6.63 -13.98
CA ARG A 421 -1.54 6.49 -14.97
C ARG A 421 -2.77 5.82 -14.37
N ASP A 422 -2.62 4.81 -13.52
CA ASP A 422 -3.73 4.16 -12.83
C ASP A 422 -4.49 5.16 -11.97
N ILE A 423 -3.80 5.94 -11.15
CA ILE A 423 -4.41 6.98 -10.31
C ILE A 423 -5.12 8.05 -11.18
N ARG A 424 -4.51 8.45 -12.30
CA ARG A 424 -5.14 9.43 -13.23
C ARG A 424 -6.37 8.87 -13.93
N ASN A 425 -6.47 7.55 -14.09
CA ASN A 425 -7.60 6.87 -14.70
C ASN A 425 -8.76 6.57 -13.72
N LEU A 426 -8.57 6.74 -12.41
CA LEU A 426 -9.60 6.43 -11.40
C LEU A 426 -10.94 7.11 -11.66
N PRO A 427 -11.03 8.40 -12.04
CA PRO A 427 -12.31 9.02 -12.36
C PRO A 427 -13.04 8.36 -13.54
N GLU A 428 -12.32 7.91 -14.57
CA GLU A 428 -12.90 7.19 -15.72
C GLU A 428 -13.42 5.80 -15.31
N LEU A 429 -12.78 5.17 -14.30
CA LEU A 429 -13.24 3.92 -13.68
C LEU A 429 -14.40 4.14 -12.70
N GLY A 430 -14.73 5.40 -12.38
CA GLY A 430 -15.75 5.76 -11.39
C GLY A 430 -15.30 5.47 -9.96
N LEU A 431 -14.01 5.57 -9.67
CA LEU A 431 -13.41 5.42 -8.35
C LEU A 431 -12.95 6.79 -7.83
N ASN A 432 -13.00 6.99 -6.52
CA ASN A 432 -12.80 8.30 -5.88
C ASN A 432 -11.43 8.45 -5.21
N GLY A 433 -10.54 7.48 -5.36
CA GLY A 433 -9.21 7.54 -4.79
C GLY A 433 -8.53 6.18 -4.72
N PHE A 434 -7.47 6.12 -3.92
CA PHE A 434 -6.54 5.00 -3.89
C PHE A 434 -6.02 4.74 -2.46
N LEU A 435 -6.01 3.47 -2.06
CA LEU A 435 -5.26 2.97 -0.91
C LEU A 435 -4.27 1.92 -1.39
N SER A 436 -2.99 2.10 -1.07
CA SER A 436 -1.96 1.15 -1.46
C SER A 436 -1.80 0.03 -0.43
N CYS A 437 -1.95 -1.23 -0.88
CA CYS A 437 -1.42 -2.37 -0.16
C CYS A 437 0.07 -2.48 -0.46
N GLN A 438 0.92 -2.23 0.51
CA GLN A 438 2.33 -2.04 0.24
C GLN A 438 3.25 -2.40 1.40
N VAL A 439 4.48 -2.82 1.08
CA VAL A 439 5.55 -2.80 2.06
C VAL A 439 5.83 -1.35 2.46
N GLN A 440 6.02 -1.07 3.75
CA GLN A 440 6.30 0.30 4.21
C GLN A 440 7.69 0.78 3.79
N ARG A 441 8.62 -0.14 3.61
CA ARG A 441 10.01 0.11 3.25
C ARG A 441 10.20 0.11 1.73
N ALA A 442 9.46 0.96 1.01
CA ALA A 442 9.39 1.05 -0.45
C ALA A 442 10.30 2.16 -1.01
N PHE A 443 11.54 2.26 -0.50
CA PHE A 443 12.56 3.22 -0.95
C PHE A 443 13.79 2.56 -1.60
N TYR A 444 13.66 1.27 -1.93
CA TYR A 444 14.59 0.48 -2.69
C TYR A 444 13.88 -0.07 -3.95
N PRO A 445 14.50 -0.05 -5.14
CA PRO A 445 15.82 0.50 -5.50
C PRO A 445 15.91 2.02 -5.44
N ASN A 446 14.78 2.72 -5.47
CA ASN A 446 14.61 4.14 -5.21
C ASN A 446 13.20 4.42 -4.65
N GLY A 447 12.93 5.63 -4.20
CA GLY A 447 11.65 6.03 -3.62
C GLY A 447 10.66 6.67 -4.63
N LEU A 448 10.98 6.69 -5.93
CA LEU A 448 10.18 7.41 -6.94
C LEU A 448 8.72 6.94 -6.97
N THR A 449 8.47 5.62 -6.97
CA THR A 449 7.12 5.07 -7.06
C THR A 449 6.25 5.52 -5.87
N PHE A 450 6.78 5.46 -4.65
CA PHE A 450 6.03 5.88 -3.47
C PHE A 450 5.82 7.41 -3.42
N TYR A 451 6.86 8.18 -3.80
CA TYR A 451 6.76 9.64 -3.92
C TYR A 451 5.73 10.04 -4.98
N ALA A 452 5.78 9.41 -6.16
CA ALA A 452 4.85 9.67 -7.26
C ALA A 452 3.40 9.36 -6.86
N MET A 453 3.15 8.30 -6.10
CA MET A 453 1.81 8.00 -5.58
C MET A 453 1.23 9.17 -4.81
N GLY A 454 1.94 9.67 -3.80
CA GLY A 454 1.46 10.80 -2.99
C GLY A 454 1.21 12.06 -3.81
N ARG A 455 2.15 12.40 -4.69
CA ARG A 455 2.05 13.62 -5.51
C ARG A 455 0.92 13.54 -6.53
N THR A 456 0.73 12.39 -7.18
CA THR A 456 -0.36 12.18 -8.13
C THR A 456 -1.73 12.22 -7.47
N LEU A 457 -1.86 11.64 -6.27
CA LEU A 457 -3.10 11.66 -5.50
C LEU A 457 -3.49 13.06 -5.01
N ALA A 458 -2.50 13.91 -4.74
CA ALA A 458 -2.70 15.23 -4.15
C ALA A 458 -2.83 16.35 -5.18
N ALA A 459 -2.11 16.29 -6.31
CA ALA A 459 -1.97 17.41 -7.24
C ALA A 459 -2.03 16.98 -8.72
N PRO A 460 -2.49 17.89 -9.65
CA PRO A 460 -2.62 17.58 -11.08
C PRO A 460 -1.28 17.67 -11.82
N LEU A 461 -0.24 17.02 -11.30
CA LEU A 461 1.09 17.01 -11.91
C LEU A 461 1.21 15.89 -12.95
N SER A 462 1.98 16.12 -14.00
CA SER A 462 2.41 15.08 -14.94
C SER A 462 3.47 14.17 -14.29
N PHE A 463 3.65 12.98 -14.84
CA PHE A 463 4.67 12.06 -14.36
C PHE A 463 6.09 12.64 -14.46
N GLU A 464 6.40 13.35 -15.57
CA GLU A 464 7.71 13.98 -15.77
C GLU A 464 7.97 15.08 -14.73
N GLU A 465 6.98 15.94 -14.41
CA GLU A 465 7.12 16.95 -13.36
C GLU A 465 7.43 16.30 -11.99
N ILE A 466 6.75 15.19 -11.67
CA ILE A 466 6.99 14.46 -10.41
C ILE A 466 8.37 13.81 -10.40
N LYS A 467 8.77 13.21 -11.52
CA LYS A 467 10.07 12.56 -11.69
C LYS A 467 11.21 13.58 -11.54
N ASP A 468 11.10 14.72 -12.21
CA ASP A 468 12.07 15.80 -12.11
C ASP A 468 12.13 16.36 -10.67
N GLU A 469 10.98 16.60 -10.04
CA GLU A 469 10.91 17.04 -8.63
C GLU A 469 11.61 16.03 -7.70
N TYR A 470 11.38 14.73 -7.90
CA TYR A 470 11.97 13.70 -7.06
C TYR A 470 13.49 13.60 -7.23
N TYR A 471 13.99 13.48 -8.45
CA TYR A 471 15.42 13.31 -8.69
C TYR A 471 16.22 14.55 -8.29
N SER A 472 15.73 15.73 -8.61
CA SER A 472 16.33 16.99 -8.18
C SER A 472 16.42 17.08 -6.66
N ALA A 473 15.34 16.74 -5.95
CA ALA A 473 15.30 16.81 -4.50
C ALA A 473 16.15 15.72 -3.82
N ALA A 474 16.03 14.46 -4.26
CA ALA A 474 16.68 13.33 -3.60
C ALA A 474 18.16 13.22 -3.89
N PHE A 475 18.61 13.67 -5.08
CA PHE A 475 19.99 13.48 -5.54
C PHE A 475 20.78 14.78 -5.70
N GLY A 476 20.13 15.95 -5.71
CA GLY A 476 20.77 17.26 -5.77
C GLY A 476 21.79 17.36 -6.91
N LYS A 477 23.06 17.58 -6.59
CA LYS A 477 24.13 17.66 -7.61
C LYS A 477 24.36 16.37 -8.41
N TYR A 478 23.84 15.23 -7.96
CA TYR A 478 23.91 13.95 -8.66
C TYR A 478 22.62 13.63 -9.47
N GLU A 479 21.71 14.60 -9.62
CA GLU A 479 20.44 14.42 -10.34
C GLU A 479 20.63 13.77 -11.71
N THR A 480 21.49 14.34 -12.55
CA THR A 480 21.76 13.81 -13.90
C THR A 480 22.31 12.38 -13.84
N PHE A 481 23.27 12.14 -12.97
CA PHE A 481 23.85 10.80 -12.80
C PHE A 481 22.80 9.78 -12.37
N ALA A 482 21.93 10.13 -11.43
CA ALA A 482 20.87 9.21 -10.96
C ALA A 482 19.81 8.95 -12.03
N LYS A 483 19.39 9.98 -12.77
CA LYS A 483 18.47 9.84 -13.92
C LYS A 483 19.06 8.92 -14.99
N ASP A 484 20.31 9.14 -15.39
CA ASP A 484 21.00 8.33 -16.39
C ASP A 484 21.14 6.88 -15.92
N PHE A 485 21.49 6.66 -14.64
CA PHE A 485 21.58 5.33 -14.05
C PHE A 485 20.25 4.58 -14.09
N TYR A 486 19.17 5.16 -13.52
CA TYR A 486 17.89 4.46 -13.43
C TYR A 486 17.26 4.27 -14.81
N SER A 487 17.35 5.24 -15.70
CA SER A 487 16.90 5.09 -17.09
C SER A 487 17.68 4.00 -17.85
N PHE A 488 18.99 3.88 -17.63
CA PHE A 488 19.78 2.81 -18.21
C PHE A 488 19.36 1.43 -17.68
N ILE A 489 19.16 1.33 -16.36
CA ILE A 489 18.67 0.07 -15.74
C ILE A 489 17.27 -0.26 -16.25
N GLU A 490 16.34 0.70 -16.36
CA GLU A 490 14.99 0.51 -16.90
C GLU A 490 15.00 -0.06 -18.32
N GLN A 491 15.91 0.42 -19.17
CA GLN A 491 16.01 -0.02 -20.55
C GLN A 491 16.62 -1.42 -20.70
N ASN A 492 17.53 -1.82 -19.81
CA ASN A 492 18.34 -3.02 -19.95
C ASN A 492 17.96 -4.15 -18.99
N VAL A 493 17.34 -3.85 -17.84
CA VAL A 493 16.87 -4.83 -16.85
C VAL A 493 15.35 -4.93 -16.91
N SER A 494 14.86 -5.69 -17.87
CA SER A 494 13.45 -5.73 -18.27
C SER A 494 12.48 -6.09 -17.14
N PHE A 495 11.59 -5.14 -16.77
CA PHE A 495 10.49 -5.38 -15.86
C PHE A 495 9.53 -6.46 -16.38
N ALA A 496 9.26 -6.49 -17.69
CA ALA A 496 8.41 -7.52 -18.31
C ALA A 496 9.00 -8.93 -18.15
N TYR A 497 10.34 -9.08 -18.21
CA TYR A 497 10.97 -10.36 -17.90
C TYR A 497 10.78 -10.74 -16.42
N MET A 498 10.98 -9.80 -15.52
CA MET A 498 10.80 -10.03 -14.07
C MET A 498 9.36 -10.41 -13.71
N LYS A 499 8.40 -10.11 -14.62
CA LYS A 499 6.98 -10.51 -14.57
C LYS A 499 6.67 -11.77 -15.38
N GLU A 500 7.68 -12.43 -15.98
CA GLU A 500 7.50 -13.60 -16.84
C GLU A 500 6.61 -13.34 -18.08
N GLU A 501 6.57 -12.10 -18.58
CA GLU A 501 5.79 -11.69 -19.75
C GLU A 501 6.59 -11.81 -21.07
N ILE A 502 7.92 -11.84 -20.98
CA ILE A 502 8.82 -12.08 -22.11
C ILE A 502 9.84 -13.19 -21.78
N SER A 503 10.43 -13.78 -22.81
CA SER A 503 11.42 -14.84 -22.64
C SER A 503 12.78 -14.32 -22.18
N PHE A 504 13.61 -15.21 -21.59
CA PHE A 504 14.99 -14.88 -21.26
C PHE A 504 15.81 -14.46 -22.49
N GLY A 505 15.59 -15.11 -23.64
CA GLY A 505 16.29 -14.78 -24.88
C GLY A 505 16.05 -13.34 -25.35
N GLU A 506 14.86 -12.80 -25.11
CA GLU A 506 14.54 -11.40 -25.40
C GLU A 506 15.21 -10.43 -24.42
N ALA A 507 15.31 -10.79 -23.14
CA ALA A 507 15.91 -9.94 -22.10
C ALA A 507 17.44 -10.02 -22.03
N MET A 508 18.03 -11.13 -22.45
CA MET A 508 19.47 -11.45 -22.28
C MET A 508 20.43 -10.37 -22.81
N PRO A 509 20.25 -9.78 -24.02
CA PRO A 509 21.16 -8.74 -24.50
C PRO A 509 21.28 -7.57 -23.52
N GLY A 510 20.14 -7.08 -23.01
CA GLY A 510 20.11 -6.00 -22.01
C GLY A 510 20.78 -6.40 -20.69
N PHE A 511 20.59 -7.64 -20.24
CA PHE A 511 21.24 -8.14 -19.01
C PHE A 511 22.76 -8.18 -19.11
N ILE A 512 23.31 -8.55 -20.28
CA ILE A 512 24.75 -8.53 -20.53
C ILE A 512 25.27 -7.09 -20.46
N GLU A 513 24.62 -6.18 -21.17
CA GLU A 513 24.98 -4.77 -21.21
C GLU A 513 24.89 -4.12 -19.83
N ALA A 514 23.80 -4.38 -19.08
CA ALA A 514 23.63 -3.87 -17.72
C ALA A 514 24.70 -4.43 -16.77
N LYS A 515 25.04 -5.69 -16.85
CA LYS A 515 26.09 -6.28 -16.00
C LYS A 515 27.45 -5.66 -16.27
N GLU A 516 27.83 -5.42 -17.53
CA GLU A 516 29.10 -4.76 -17.88
C GLU A 516 29.15 -3.31 -17.42
N TYR A 517 28.04 -2.58 -17.58
CA TYR A 517 27.91 -1.23 -17.08
C TYR A 517 28.06 -1.16 -15.55
N LEU A 518 27.33 -2.02 -14.84
CA LEU A 518 27.36 -2.07 -13.37
C LEU A 518 28.74 -2.45 -12.82
N ALA A 519 29.47 -3.37 -13.48
CA ALA A 519 30.84 -3.70 -13.07
C ALA A 519 31.75 -2.46 -13.11
N LYS A 520 31.72 -1.72 -14.22
CA LYS A 520 32.53 -0.50 -14.39
C LYS A 520 32.11 0.60 -13.38
N LEU A 521 30.79 0.77 -13.20
CA LEU A 521 30.24 1.76 -12.26
C LEU A 521 30.67 1.50 -10.82
N LEU A 522 30.61 0.23 -10.37
CA LEU A 522 30.96 -0.14 -9.00
C LEU A 522 32.46 0.04 -8.70
N ASP A 523 33.33 -0.14 -9.73
CA ASP A 523 34.78 0.11 -9.62
C ASP A 523 35.11 1.61 -9.53
N ASP A 524 34.31 2.49 -10.18
CA ASP A 524 34.53 3.95 -10.21
C ASP A 524 33.24 4.71 -9.80
N PHE A 525 32.73 4.37 -8.62
CA PHE A 525 31.50 4.98 -8.12
C PHE A 525 31.75 6.43 -7.65
N PRO A 526 30.83 7.39 -7.96
CA PRO A 526 31.01 8.79 -7.60
C PRO A 526 31.33 9.03 -6.12
N CYS A 527 32.33 9.85 -5.84
CA CYS A 527 32.68 10.23 -4.46
C CYS A 527 31.60 11.16 -3.87
N THR A 528 31.16 10.86 -2.65
CA THR A 528 30.11 11.60 -1.94
C THR A 528 30.61 12.43 -0.74
N ASP A 529 31.92 12.64 -0.59
CA ASP A 529 32.53 13.29 0.59
C ASP A 529 32.03 14.73 0.83
N ASN A 530 31.73 15.48 -0.23
CA ASN A 530 31.24 16.85 -0.18
C ASN A 530 29.73 16.97 -0.48
N SER A 531 28.93 16.00 -0.06
CA SER A 531 27.49 15.93 -0.31
C SER A 531 26.70 16.30 0.95
N THR A 532 25.46 16.75 0.75
CA THR A 532 24.51 16.86 1.85
C THR A 532 24.19 15.45 2.40
N PRO A 533 23.71 15.33 3.65
CA PRO A 533 23.30 14.03 4.19
C PRO A 533 22.27 13.31 3.31
N LEU A 534 21.33 14.05 2.73
CA LEU A 534 20.30 13.51 1.82
C LEU A 534 20.91 12.95 0.53
N GLU A 535 21.78 13.74 -0.15
CA GLU A 535 22.48 13.30 -1.37
C GLU A 535 23.32 12.05 -1.10
N LYS A 536 24.09 12.07 -0.01
CA LYS A 536 24.95 10.95 0.38
C LYS A 536 24.12 9.67 0.58
N GLU A 537 23.05 9.77 1.35
CA GLU A 537 22.18 8.63 1.64
C GLU A 537 21.51 8.09 0.36
N SER A 538 21.02 8.98 -0.51
CA SER A 538 20.41 8.57 -1.80
C SER A 538 21.42 7.87 -2.70
N MET A 539 22.67 8.34 -2.74
CA MET A 539 23.75 7.70 -3.50
C MET A 539 24.18 6.35 -2.90
N GLU A 540 24.14 6.19 -1.57
CA GLU A 540 24.43 4.91 -0.92
C GLU A 540 23.34 3.87 -1.20
N ILE A 541 22.05 4.27 -1.22
CA ILE A 541 20.94 3.40 -1.62
C ILE A 541 21.11 2.98 -3.09
N LEU A 542 21.45 3.92 -3.99
CA LEU A 542 21.71 3.64 -5.39
C LEU A 542 22.88 2.66 -5.56
N ARG A 543 23.98 2.85 -4.85
CA ARG A 543 25.13 1.93 -4.88
C ARG A 543 24.76 0.55 -4.39
N PHE A 544 23.99 0.45 -3.31
CA PHE A 544 23.50 -0.82 -2.78
C PHE A 544 22.59 -1.54 -3.80
N ALA A 545 21.70 -0.78 -4.47
CA ALA A 545 20.87 -1.31 -5.54
C ALA A 545 21.71 -1.81 -6.71
N ALA A 546 22.69 -1.03 -7.18
CA ALA A 546 23.60 -1.40 -8.27
C ALA A 546 24.33 -2.71 -7.98
N GLU A 547 24.87 -2.88 -6.77
CA GLU A 547 25.56 -4.12 -6.35
C GLU A 547 24.60 -5.31 -6.32
N ASN A 548 23.38 -5.16 -5.80
CA ASN A 548 22.41 -6.25 -5.76
C ASN A 548 21.92 -6.63 -7.16
N ILE A 549 21.67 -5.66 -8.04
CA ILE A 549 21.30 -5.89 -9.45
C ILE A 549 22.44 -6.63 -10.18
N TYR A 550 23.69 -6.18 -10.02
CA TYR A 550 24.86 -6.85 -10.61
C TYR A 550 24.92 -8.33 -10.22
N ARG A 551 24.74 -8.65 -8.93
CA ARG A 551 24.73 -10.02 -8.41
C ARG A 551 23.56 -10.84 -8.97
N LEU A 552 22.37 -10.25 -9.05
CA LEU A 552 21.19 -10.90 -9.65
C LEU A 552 21.45 -11.24 -11.12
N LEU A 553 21.91 -10.28 -11.91
CA LEU A 553 22.21 -10.50 -13.33
C LEU A 553 23.31 -11.56 -13.53
N ASN A 554 24.30 -11.59 -12.64
CA ASN A 554 25.31 -12.64 -12.67
C ASN A 554 24.69 -14.04 -12.53
N VAL A 555 23.79 -14.23 -11.57
CA VAL A 555 23.10 -15.52 -11.36
C VAL A 555 22.23 -15.89 -12.56
N LEU A 556 21.45 -14.94 -13.10
CA LEU A 556 20.58 -15.16 -14.25
C LEU A 556 21.38 -15.55 -15.51
N LEU A 557 22.50 -14.88 -15.77
CA LEU A 557 23.37 -15.18 -16.91
C LEU A 557 24.10 -16.51 -16.75
N MET A 558 24.57 -16.89 -15.54
CA MET A 558 25.11 -18.21 -15.25
C MET A 558 24.10 -19.32 -15.57
N LYS A 559 22.84 -19.13 -15.16
CA LYS A 559 21.75 -20.06 -15.46
C LYS A 559 21.52 -20.20 -16.95
N ALA A 560 21.50 -19.10 -17.69
CA ALA A 560 21.35 -19.11 -19.15
C ALA A 560 22.50 -19.80 -19.90
N ASN A 561 23.72 -19.65 -19.40
CA ASN A 561 24.91 -20.30 -19.96
C ASN A 561 25.01 -21.80 -19.62
N GLY A 562 24.07 -22.35 -18.83
CA GLY A 562 24.05 -23.76 -18.44
C GLY A 562 25.15 -24.13 -17.46
N GLU A 563 25.58 -23.19 -16.63
CA GLU A 563 26.52 -23.45 -15.54
C GLU A 563 26.00 -24.55 -14.60
N PRO A 564 26.87 -25.32 -13.93
CA PRO A 564 26.43 -26.33 -12.99
C PRO A 564 25.53 -25.79 -11.90
N ARG A 565 24.49 -26.53 -11.54
CA ARG A 565 23.49 -26.13 -10.53
C ARG A 565 24.13 -25.66 -9.22
N GLU A 566 25.12 -26.35 -8.72
CA GLU A 566 25.87 -26.01 -7.50
C GLU A 566 26.53 -24.63 -7.59
N VAL A 567 27.03 -24.24 -8.76
CA VAL A 567 27.66 -22.93 -9.00
C VAL A 567 26.62 -21.83 -8.98
N ILE A 568 25.44 -22.06 -9.59
CA ILE A 568 24.33 -21.13 -9.62
C ILE A 568 23.76 -20.93 -8.21
N GLU A 569 23.52 -22.02 -7.47
CA GLU A 569 23.03 -21.98 -6.09
C GLU A 569 24.01 -21.21 -5.18
N LYS A 570 25.31 -21.47 -5.30
CA LYS A 570 26.34 -20.74 -4.55
C LYS A 570 26.30 -19.22 -4.85
N ALA A 571 26.25 -18.84 -6.11
CA ALA A 571 26.19 -17.43 -6.51
C ALA A 571 24.92 -16.74 -5.99
N ASN A 572 23.77 -17.45 -5.96
CA ASN A 572 22.52 -16.93 -5.39
C ASN A 572 22.59 -16.79 -3.86
N GLU A 573 23.22 -17.74 -3.17
CA GLU A 573 23.44 -17.62 -1.73
C GLU A 573 24.38 -16.44 -1.41
N GLU A 574 25.45 -16.22 -2.18
CA GLU A 574 26.34 -15.05 -2.03
C GLU A 574 25.58 -13.72 -2.26
N ARG A 575 24.59 -13.69 -3.17
CA ARG A 575 23.70 -12.53 -3.37
C ARG A 575 22.81 -12.29 -2.16
N LYS A 576 22.13 -13.34 -1.66
CA LYS A 576 21.29 -13.26 -0.46
C LYS A 576 22.11 -12.83 0.77
N GLU A 577 23.28 -13.40 0.92
CA GLU A 577 24.22 -13.07 2.00
C GLU A 577 24.64 -11.60 1.97
N PHE A 578 24.94 -11.08 0.79
CA PHE A 578 25.25 -9.66 0.61
C PHE A 578 24.09 -8.78 1.09
N PHE A 579 22.85 -9.08 0.67
CA PHE A 579 21.69 -8.31 1.09
C PHE A 579 21.46 -8.40 2.61
N ASN A 580 21.46 -9.62 3.17
CA ASN A 580 21.21 -9.88 4.57
C ASN A 580 22.26 -9.27 5.51
N LYS A 581 23.55 -9.26 5.13
CA LYS A 581 24.62 -8.60 5.91
C LYS A 581 24.49 -7.09 5.95
N ASN A 582 23.78 -6.48 5.00
CA ASN A 582 23.53 -5.05 4.92
C ASN A 582 22.15 -4.66 5.46
N GLU A 583 21.33 -5.60 5.95
CA GLU A 583 19.96 -5.34 6.40
C GLU A 583 19.90 -4.19 7.40
N MET A 584 20.65 -4.22 8.49
CA MET A 584 20.61 -3.18 9.52
C MET A 584 20.93 -1.77 8.99
N ARG A 585 21.74 -1.68 7.94
CA ARG A 585 22.08 -0.39 7.29
C ARG A 585 20.94 0.13 6.41
N PHE A 586 20.29 -0.75 5.67
CA PHE A 586 19.26 -0.40 4.68
C PHE A 586 17.84 -0.79 5.13
N GLN A 587 17.67 -1.29 6.35
CA GLN A 587 16.39 -1.68 6.91
C GLN A 587 15.30 -0.58 6.83
N PRO A 588 15.59 0.73 6.96
CA PRO A 588 14.56 1.76 6.78
C PRO A 588 14.02 1.88 5.35
N TYR A 589 14.75 1.38 4.34
CA TYR A 589 14.46 1.62 2.92
C TYR A 589 14.02 0.38 2.16
N ALA A 590 14.49 -0.81 2.57
CA ALA A 590 14.27 -2.07 1.87
C ALA A 590 13.76 -3.17 2.80
N ASP A 591 12.77 -3.92 2.36
CA ASP A 591 12.31 -5.14 3.04
C ASP A 591 13.11 -6.33 2.53
N GLY A 592 14.18 -6.70 3.26
CA GLY A 592 15.12 -7.73 2.83
C GLY A 592 14.49 -9.10 2.60
N PHE A 593 13.48 -9.46 3.39
CA PHE A 593 12.74 -10.70 3.19
C PHE A 593 12.02 -10.71 1.83
N PHE A 594 11.26 -9.65 1.53
CA PHE A 594 10.53 -9.55 0.25
C PHE A 594 11.47 -9.43 -0.94
N VAL A 595 12.54 -8.64 -0.85
CA VAL A 595 13.55 -8.56 -1.92
C VAL A 595 14.14 -9.94 -2.23
N ASN A 596 14.56 -10.69 -1.21
CA ASN A 596 15.16 -12.00 -1.40
C ASN A 596 14.16 -13.05 -1.88
N MET A 597 12.92 -13.02 -1.38
CA MET A 597 11.85 -13.92 -1.80
C MET A 597 11.51 -13.71 -3.29
N ILE A 598 11.28 -12.45 -3.70
CA ILE A 598 10.90 -12.12 -5.08
C ILE A 598 12.03 -12.42 -6.05
N THR A 599 13.26 -12.01 -5.73
CA THR A 599 14.41 -12.27 -6.62
C THR A 599 14.78 -13.76 -6.68
N GLY A 600 14.59 -14.50 -5.58
CA GLY A 600 14.69 -15.96 -5.58
C GLY A 600 13.69 -16.62 -6.54
N GLY A 601 12.42 -16.19 -6.51
CA GLY A 601 11.40 -16.67 -7.44
C GLY A 601 11.73 -16.39 -8.91
N ILE A 602 12.28 -15.22 -9.22
CA ILE A 602 12.76 -14.88 -10.57
C ILE A 602 13.88 -15.85 -11.01
N ILE A 603 14.85 -16.10 -10.15
CA ILE A 603 15.97 -17.00 -10.43
C ILE A 603 15.49 -18.43 -10.66
N ASP A 604 14.57 -18.92 -9.83
CA ASP A 604 14.07 -20.29 -9.92
C ASP A 604 13.03 -20.48 -11.03
N CYS A 605 12.63 -19.40 -11.72
CA CYS A 605 11.51 -19.37 -12.65
C CYS A 605 10.21 -19.86 -11.99
N GLN A 606 10.08 -19.61 -10.68
CA GLN A 606 8.88 -19.89 -9.92
C GLN A 606 8.14 -18.59 -9.64
N LYS A 607 6.84 -18.62 -9.85
CA LYS A 607 5.98 -17.51 -9.45
C LYS A 607 5.87 -17.47 -7.94
N THR A 608 6.18 -16.35 -7.36
CA THR A 608 6.12 -16.15 -5.91
C THR A 608 4.79 -15.56 -5.47
N GLY A 609 4.34 -15.92 -4.25
CA GLY A 609 3.10 -15.44 -3.68
C GLY A 609 1.87 -15.90 -4.49
N ILE A 610 0.86 -15.06 -4.55
CA ILE A 610 -0.40 -15.35 -5.25
C ILE A 610 -0.25 -15.51 -6.76
N TYR A 611 0.81 -14.98 -7.36
CA TYR A 611 1.09 -15.18 -8.79
C TYR A 611 1.42 -16.64 -9.14
N ALA A 612 1.85 -17.45 -8.18
CA ALA A 612 2.05 -18.89 -8.38
C ALA A 612 0.76 -19.63 -8.77
N ALA A 613 -0.39 -19.04 -8.46
CA ALA A 613 -1.70 -19.66 -8.69
C ALA A 613 -2.28 -19.38 -10.08
N THR A 614 -1.83 -18.32 -10.77
CA THR A 614 -2.45 -17.86 -12.02
C THR A 614 -2.09 -18.69 -13.25
N ASN A 615 -1.02 -19.49 -13.21
CA ASN A 615 -0.46 -20.18 -14.38
C ASN A 615 -0.21 -21.69 -14.16
N LYS A 616 -0.92 -22.34 -13.26
CA LYS A 616 -1.13 -23.78 -13.41
C LYS A 616 -2.23 -23.97 -14.46
N GLU A 617 -1.87 -23.79 -15.73
CA GLU A 617 -2.48 -24.57 -16.79
C GLU A 617 -1.94 -25.98 -16.59
N ASP A 618 -2.86 -26.83 -16.05
CA ASP A 618 -3.16 -28.21 -16.46
C ASP A 618 -4.19 -28.82 -15.53
#